data_5559c74581f62c318f4774e4b8c87ed8
#
_entry.id   5559c74581f62c318f4774e4b8c87ed8
#
_cell.length_a   1.000
_cell.length_b   1.000
_cell.length_c   1.000
_cell.angle_alpha   90.00
_cell.angle_beta   90.00
_cell.angle_gamma   90.00
#
_symmetry.space_group_name_H-M   'P 1'
#
loop_
_entity.id
_entity.type
_entity.pdbx_description
1 polymer ?
#
loop_
_entity_poly.entity_id
_entity_poly.type
_entity_poly.pdbx_seq_one_letter_code
_entity_poly.pdbx_strand_id
1 'polypeptide(L)'
;MRRLLLAAVACLVLAGCGEPATGGFFTAREPVCRYQGRQGTTLVVLMAQAVPTASQLPCIELLPAGWSVSDIFVRNGRVRFSLDSDRVGMHAVQVVLEQFCTIGNVTRVPSDHPGTRRYQEVISIEPGRRYRGAVYYLFPGGCVTYRLDFRSDEQARPLSEVSLALGFVPRDAVRKTVSDYTHGRMQLDPPSAGAP
;
A
#
# COMPACT_ATOMS: atom_id res chain seq x y z
N MET A 1 -73.70 -15.27 21.68
CA MET A 1 -73.17 -15.52 20.38
C MET A 1 -72.60 -14.23 19.82
N ARG A 2 -71.65 -13.71 20.40
CA ARG A 2 -71.07 -12.38 20.13
C ARG A 2 -69.82 -12.37 20.95
N ARG A 3 -68.67 -11.86 20.37
CA ARG A 3 -67.43 -11.58 21.09
C ARG A 3 -66.37 -12.68 21.03
N LEU A 4 -65.78 -12.89 19.85
CA LEU A 4 -64.47 -13.57 19.69
C LEU A 4 -63.85 -13.15 18.37
N LEU A 5 -63.66 -11.86 18.14
CA LEU A 5 -63.06 -11.32 16.92
C LEU A 5 -62.24 -10.05 17.14
N LEU A 6 -61.49 -9.97 18.24
CA LEU A 6 -60.70 -8.74 18.53
C LEU A 6 -59.34 -9.01 19.19
N ALA A 7 -58.68 -10.11 18.89
CA ALA A 7 -57.36 -10.42 19.47
C ALA A 7 -56.28 -10.82 18.44
N ALA A 8 -56.44 -10.51 17.16
CA ALA A 8 -55.52 -11.01 16.14
C ALA A 8 -54.81 -9.89 15.31
N VAL A 9 -54.78 -8.64 15.76
CA VAL A 9 -54.21 -7.53 14.99
C VAL A 9 -53.01 -6.85 15.65
N ALA A 10 -52.54 -7.30 16.80
CA ALA A 10 -51.50 -6.56 17.56
C ALA A 10 -50.08 -7.12 17.52
N CYS A 11 -49.74 -8.07 16.63
CA CYS A 11 -48.40 -8.67 16.60
C CYS A 11 -47.62 -8.48 15.28
N LEU A 12 -47.93 -7.49 14.46
CA LEU A 12 -47.35 -7.36 13.13
C LEU A 12 -46.50 -6.09 12.91
N VAL A 13 -46.00 -5.46 13.95
CA VAL A 13 -45.26 -4.17 13.79
C VAL A 13 -43.90 -4.18 14.49
N LEU A 14 -43.23 -5.29 14.68
CA LEU A 14 -41.88 -5.30 15.25
C LEU A 14 -40.87 -6.17 14.44
N ALA A 15 -41.09 -6.36 13.17
CA ALA A 15 -40.02 -6.79 12.26
C ALA A 15 -39.35 -5.56 11.63
N GLY A 16 -38.84 -4.68 12.47
CA GLY A 16 -37.80 -3.75 12.06
C GLY A 16 -36.59 -4.57 11.69
N CYS A 17 -36.38 -4.81 10.39
CA CYS A 17 -35.10 -5.25 9.86
C CYS A 17 -34.07 -4.18 10.24
N GLY A 18 -33.47 -4.35 11.41
CA GLY A 18 -32.15 -3.80 11.64
C GLY A 18 -31.26 -4.48 10.65
N GLU A 19 -30.94 -3.81 9.53
CA GLU A 19 -29.78 -4.19 8.75
C GLU A 19 -28.63 -4.29 9.75
N PRO A 20 -27.94 -5.45 9.83
CA PRO A 20 -26.69 -5.46 10.56
C PRO A 20 -25.88 -4.37 9.89
N ALA A 21 -25.59 -3.29 10.62
CA ALA A 21 -24.49 -2.41 10.27
C ALA A 21 -23.31 -3.38 10.19
N THR A 22 -23.02 -3.88 9.00
CA THR A 22 -21.75 -4.46 8.65
C THR A 22 -20.79 -3.30 8.86
N GLY A 23 -20.34 -3.17 10.11
CA GLY A 23 -19.18 -2.40 10.44
C GLY A 23 -18.12 -2.93 9.49
N GLY A 24 -17.94 -2.23 8.38
CA GLY A 24 -16.95 -2.59 7.42
C GLY A 24 -15.65 -2.58 8.20
N PHE A 25 -15.14 -3.75 8.51
CA PHE A 25 -13.71 -3.87 8.70
C PHE A 25 -13.13 -3.17 7.49
N PHE A 26 -12.51 -2.02 7.74
CA PHE A 26 -11.71 -1.37 6.74
C PHE A 26 -10.62 -2.37 6.39
N THR A 27 -10.88 -3.24 5.44
CA THR A 27 -9.82 -3.96 4.75
C THR A 27 -8.92 -2.84 4.26
N ALA A 28 -7.70 -2.77 4.81
CA ALA A 28 -6.71 -1.82 4.37
C ALA A 28 -6.59 -2.02 2.86
N ARG A 29 -7.12 -1.05 2.13
CA ARG A 29 -7.28 -1.18 0.68
C ARG A 29 -5.91 -0.94 0.08
N GLU A 30 -5.61 -1.66 -0.97
CA GLU A 30 -4.37 -1.61 -1.70
C GLU A 30 -3.92 -0.15 -1.94
N PRO A 31 -2.62 0.17 -1.78
CA PRO A 31 -2.10 1.51 -1.98
C PRO A 31 -1.98 1.81 -3.48
N VAL A 32 -3.12 2.05 -4.17
CA VAL A 32 -3.13 2.28 -5.62
C VAL A 32 -2.61 3.66 -6.00
N CYS A 33 -1.82 3.73 -7.10
CA CYS A 33 -1.26 4.98 -7.60
C CYS A 33 -2.29 5.90 -8.24
N ARG A 34 -3.34 5.34 -8.85
CA ARG A 34 -4.39 6.11 -9.52
C ARG A 34 -5.63 6.19 -8.65
N TYR A 35 -6.01 7.40 -8.33
CA TYR A 35 -7.21 7.67 -7.56
C TYR A 35 -8.44 7.68 -8.47
N GLN A 36 -9.07 6.54 -8.64
CA GLN A 36 -10.41 6.47 -9.21
C GLN A 36 -11.40 6.15 -8.08
N GLY A 37 -12.01 7.21 -7.50
CA GLY A 37 -13.01 7.08 -6.46
C GLY A 37 -12.46 6.86 -5.03
N ARG A 38 -13.35 6.58 -4.08
CA ARG A 38 -13.08 6.55 -2.62
C ARG A 38 -12.11 5.47 -2.13
N GLN A 39 -11.70 4.53 -2.97
CA GLN A 39 -11.19 3.24 -2.48
C GLN A 39 -9.67 3.14 -2.30
N GLY A 40 -8.86 3.87 -3.05
CA GLY A 40 -7.41 3.73 -2.99
C GLY A 40 -6.66 4.76 -2.14
N THR A 41 -7.36 5.81 -1.70
CA THR A 41 -6.73 6.99 -1.09
C THR A 41 -6.25 6.75 0.34
N THR A 42 -6.90 5.88 1.11
CA THR A 42 -6.71 5.80 2.56
C THR A 42 -5.29 5.39 2.95
N LEU A 43 -4.76 4.31 2.36
CA LEU A 43 -3.44 3.82 2.75
C LEU A 43 -2.32 4.77 2.30
N VAL A 44 -2.41 5.35 1.11
CA VAL A 44 -1.42 6.33 0.63
C VAL A 44 -1.43 7.60 1.47
N VAL A 45 -2.61 8.06 1.94
CA VAL A 45 -2.72 9.16 2.90
C VAL A 45 -2.07 8.79 4.23
N LEU A 46 -2.32 7.59 4.76
CA LEU A 46 -1.67 7.10 5.98
C LEU A 46 -0.15 7.02 5.83
N MET A 47 0.35 6.57 4.68
CA MET A 47 1.78 6.60 4.37
C MET A 47 2.35 8.01 4.40
N ALA A 48 1.65 8.97 3.77
CA ALA A 48 2.04 10.37 3.76
C ALA A 48 2.10 10.96 5.18
N GLN A 49 1.18 10.59 6.05
CA GLN A 49 1.19 11.02 7.45
C GLN A 49 2.25 10.31 8.29
N ALA A 50 2.47 9.01 8.04
CA ALA A 50 3.44 8.23 8.78
C ALA A 50 4.90 8.65 8.49
N VAL A 51 5.19 9.07 7.25
CA VAL A 51 6.53 9.55 6.84
C VAL A 51 6.37 10.95 6.19
N PRO A 52 6.17 11.99 7.01
CA PRO A 52 5.78 13.31 6.52
C PRO A 52 6.85 14.00 5.66
N THR A 53 8.11 13.61 5.79
CA THR A 53 9.23 14.15 4.98
C THR A 53 9.29 13.56 3.58
N ALA A 54 8.71 12.36 3.35
CA ALA A 54 8.81 11.66 2.07
C ALA A 54 8.13 12.46 0.95
N SER A 55 8.88 12.82 -0.10
CA SER A 55 8.36 13.51 -1.28
C SER A 55 7.65 12.57 -2.26
N GLN A 56 7.92 11.28 -2.17
CA GLN A 56 7.31 10.22 -2.98
C GLN A 56 6.73 9.13 -2.07
N LEU A 57 5.61 8.54 -2.47
CA LEU A 57 4.93 7.49 -1.73
C LEU A 57 4.78 6.26 -2.63
N PRO A 58 5.20 5.07 -2.17
CA PRO A 58 5.06 3.85 -2.98
C PRO A 58 3.59 3.49 -3.14
N CYS A 59 3.24 3.03 -4.34
CA CYS A 59 1.88 2.65 -4.66
C CYS A 59 1.86 1.53 -5.70
N ILE A 60 0.70 0.92 -5.90
CA ILE A 60 0.46 -0.14 -6.87
C ILE A 60 -0.12 0.48 -8.14
N GLU A 61 0.60 0.33 -9.25
CA GLU A 61 0.14 0.73 -10.60
C GLU A 61 -0.86 -0.29 -11.15
N LEU A 62 -0.45 -1.54 -11.13
CA LEU A 62 -1.22 -2.68 -11.61
C LEU A 62 -0.76 -3.93 -10.88
N LEU A 63 -1.68 -4.65 -10.24
CA LEU A 63 -1.34 -5.93 -9.60
C LEU A 63 -1.42 -7.06 -10.64
N PRO A 64 -0.30 -7.73 -10.98
CA PRO A 64 -0.31 -8.82 -11.94
C PRO A 64 -1.14 -10.01 -11.46
N ALA A 65 -1.64 -10.83 -12.38
CA ALA A 65 -2.38 -12.05 -12.02
C ALA A 65 -1.53 -12.98 -11.13
N GLY A 66 -2.14 -13.48 -10.07
CA GLY A 66 -1.48 -14.34 -9.07
C GLY A 66 -0.70 -13.57 -8.00
N TRP A 67 -0.81 -12.22 -7.98
CA TRP A 67 -0.26 -11.40 -6.92
C TRP A 67 -1.37 -10.81 -6.04
N SER A 68 -1.09 -10.65 -4.75
CA SER A 68 -2.02 -10.05 -3.79
C SER A 68 -1.26 -9.22 -2.75
N VAL A 69 -1.94 -8.23 -2.17
CA VAL A 69 -1.37 -7.40 -1.09
C VAL A 69 -1.59 -8.11 0.25
N SER A 70 -0.56 -8.11 1.07
CA SER A 70 -0.61 -8.67 2.43
C SER A 70 0.20 -7.82 3.42
N ASP A 71 0.04 -8.09 4.72
CA ASP A 71 0.84 -7.55 5.82
C ASP A 71 1.06 -6.03 5.78
N ILE A 72 -0.01 -5.28 5.78
CA ILE A 72 0.08 -3.82 5.84
C ILE A 72 0.35 -3.37 7.28
N PHE A 73 1.41 -2.59 7.45
CA PHE A 73 1.83 -2.05 8.71
C PHE A 73 2.19 -0.57 8.58
N VAL A 74 1.56 0.29 9.39
CA VAL A 74 1.77 1.73 9.39
C VAL A 74 2.08 2.19 10.81
N ARG A 75 3.21 2.86 10.99
CA ARG A 75 3.59 3.57 12.22
C ARG A 75 4.38 4.81 11.89
N ASN A 76 4.52 5.72 12.85
CA ASN A 76 5.33 6.92 12.67
C ASN A 76 6.75 6.58 12.21
N GLY A 77 7.18 7.20 11.11
CA GLY A 77 8.50 7.03 10.52
C GLY A 77 8.66 5.79 9.62
N ARG A 78 7.67 4.88 9.59
CA ARG A 78 7.80 3.65 8.80
C ARG A 78 6.47 3.10 8.33
N VAL A 79 6.40 2.77 7.06
CA VAL A 79 5.29 2.00 6.46
C VAL A 79 5.85 0.76 5.79
N ARG A 80 5.12 -0.33 5.89
CA ARG A 80 5.45 -1.59 5.22
C ARG A 80 4.17 -2.22 4.68
N PHE A 81 4.23 -2.74 3.47
CA PHE A 81 3.27 -3.71 2.96
C PHE A 81 4.01 -4.79 2.16
N SER A 82 3.39 -5.95 2.04
CA SER A 82 3.97 -7.08 1.31
C SER A 82 3.10 -7.45 0.13
N LEU A 83 3.73 -8.01 -0.90
CA LEU A 83 3.07 -8.67 -2.00
C LEU A 83 3.36 -10.17 -1.93
N ASP A 84 2.30 -10.96 -1.94
CA ASP A 84 2.33 -12.40 -2.07
C ASP A 84 2.18 -12.78 -3.54
N SER A 85 2.77 -13.89 -3.94
CA SER A 85 2.62 -14.44 -5.30
C SER A 85 2.41 -15.95 -5.23
N ASP A 86 1.46 -16.44 -6.02
CA ASP A 86 1.16 -17.87 -6.18
C ASP A 86 2.34 -18.65 -6.79
N ARG A 87 3.23 -17.95 -7.51
CA ARG A 87 4.37 -18.55 -8.19
C ARG A 87 5.66 -18.52 -7.38
N VAL A 88 5.94 -17.42 -6.70
CA VAL A 88 7.23 -17.23 -6.01
C VAL A 88 7.10 -17.13 -4.49
N GLY A 89 5.89 -17.23 -3.95
CA GLY A 89 5.61 -17.44 -2.54
C GLY A 89 5.05 -16.25 -1.79
N MET A 90 4.82 -16.46 -0.50
CA MET A 90 4.34 -15.43 0.43
C MET A 90 5.46 -14.43 0.73
N HIS A 91 5.08 -13.17 0.91
CA HIS A 91 6.00 -12.04 1.13
C HIS A 91 7.11 -11.96 0.07
N ALA A 92 6.74 -12.32 -1.17
CA ALA A 92 7.67 -12.31 -2.30
C ALA A 92 8.33 -10.94 -2.49
N VAL A 93 7.58 -9.87 -2.21
CA VAL A 93 8.10 -8.50 -2.14
C VAL A 93 7.62 -7.84 -0.87
N GLN A 94 8.54 -7.24 -0.12
CA GLN A 94 8.22 -6.38 1.00
C GLN A 94 8.61 -4.94 0.64
N VAL A 95 7.63 -4.07 0.54
CA VAL A 95 7.81 -2.63 0.28
C VAL A 95 7.88 -1.90 1.61
N VAL A 96 8.96 -1.17 1.84
CA VAL A 96 9.20 -0.41 3.08
C VAL A 96 9.48 1.03 2.73
N LEU A 97 8.67 1.96 3.23
CA LEU A 97 8.88 3.40 3.16
C LEU A 97 9.41 3.89 4.52
N GLU A 98 10.53 4.60 4.51
CA GLU A 98 11.18 5.18 5.68
C GLU A 98 11.76 6.56 5.34
N GLN A 99 12.03 7.35 6.38
CA GLN A 99 12.71 8.63 6.20
C GLN A 99 14.16 8.43 5.75
N PHE A 100 14.83 7.41 6.27
CA PHE A 100 16.22 7.07 5.94
C PHE A 100 16.33 5.56 5.71
N CYS A 101 17.05 5.16 4.65
CA CYS A 101 17.43 3.78 4.43
C CYS A 101 18.89 3.57 4.79
N THR A 102 19.15 2.48 5.47
CA THR A 102 20.51 1.96 5.56
C THR A 102 20.79 1.12 4.33
N ILE A 103 21.60 1.66 3.42
CA ILE A 103 22.02 0.95 2.21
C ILE A 103 23.46 0.45 2.45
N GLY A 104 23.69 -0.83 2.17
CA GLY A 104 24.99 -1.48 2.31
C GLY A 104 25.86 -1.34 1.05
N ASN A 105 26.46 -2.45 0.66
CA ASN A 105 27.27 -2.53 -0.57
C ASN A 105 26.33 -2.74 -1.79
N VAL A 106 25.88 -1.64 -2.38
CA VAL A 106 24.87 -1.62 -3.44
C VAL A 106 25.45 -1.10 -4.76
N THR A 107 24.89 -1.56 -5.85
CA THR A 107 25.19 -1.04 -7.20
C THR A 107 24.16 -0.01 -7.60
N ARG A 108 24.62 1.18 -8.03
CA ARG A 108 23.74 2.18 -8.62
C ARG A 108 23.31 1.73 -10.01
N VAL A 109 22.01 1.83 -10.29
CA VAL A 109 21.43 1.52 -11.61
C VAL A 109 20.55 2.66 -12.08
N PRO A 110 20.26 2.77 -13.39
CA PRO A 110 19.30 3.76 -13.90
C PRO A 110 17.95 3.62 -13.18
N SER A 111 17.37 4.76 -12.80
CA SER A 111 16.03 4.76 -12.18
C SER A 111 14.96 4.80 -13.27
N ASP A 112 13.94 3.98 -13.09
CA ASP A 112 12.72 3.94 -13.88
C ASP A 112 11.63 4.93 -13.38
N HIS A 113 11.88 5.59 -12.23
CA HIS A 113 10.96 6.57 -11.64
C HIS A 113 11.60 7.96 -11.56
N PRO A 114 10.99 9.01 -12.17
CA PRO A 114 11.48 10.37 -12.12
C PRO A 114 11.67 10.88 -10.68
N GLY A 115 12.73 11.65 -10.46
CA GLY A 115 13.03 12.24 -9.14
C GLY A 115 13.58 11.25 -8.10
N THR A 116 13.92 10.03 -8.50
CA THR A 116 14.51 9.02 -7.62
C THR A 116 15.90 8.58 -8.08
N ARG A 117 16.71 8.11 -7.14
CA ARG A 117 17.98 7.41 -7.40
C ARG A 117 17.80 5.96 -7.02
N ARG A 118 18.07 5.04 -7.96
CA ARG A 118 17.88 3.61 -7.77
C ARG A 118 19.21 2.91 -7.51
N TYR A 119 19.17 2.00 -6.54
CA TYR A 119 20.28 1.10 -6.21
C TYR A 119 19.73 -0.32 -6.08
N GLN A 120 20.59 -1.31 -6.31
CA GLN A 120 20.21 -2.70 -6.17
C GLN A 120 21.31 -3.52 -5.52
N GLU A 121 20.89 -4.60 -4.87
CA GLU A 121 21.74 -5.56 -4.21
C GLU A 121 21.18 -6.96 -4.48
N VAL A 122 22.06 -7.89 -4.88
CA VAL A 122 21.77 -9.31 -4.89
C VAL A 122 22.35 -9.89 -3.60
N ILE A 123 21.48 -10.35 -2.69
CA ILE A 123 21.90 -10.86 -1.39
C ILE A 123 22.29 -12.34 -1.50
N SER A 124 21.47 -13.15 -2.17
CA SER A 124 21.78 -14.55 -2.42
C SER A 124 20.98 -15.12 -3.59
N ILE A 125 21.58 -16.07 -4.28
CA ILE A 125 20.92 -16.93 -5.28
C ILE A 125 21.22 -18.37 -4.89
N GLU A 126 20.17 -19.14 -4.57
CA GLU A 126 20.25 -20.58 -4.32
C GLU A 126 19.69 -21.30 -5.54
N PRO A 127 20.53 -21.92 -6.39
CA PRO A 127 20.10 -22.55 -7.63
C PRO A 127 18.94 -23.53 -7.42
N GLY A 128 17.87 -23.41 -8.22
CA GLY A 128 16.65 -24.22 -8.14
C GLY A 128 15.78 -23.99 -6.90
N ARG A 129 16.07 -22.99 -6.05
CA ARG A 129 15.35 -22.82 -4.78
C ARG A 129 14.92 -21.40 -4.45
N ARG A 130 15.84 -20.43 -4.45
CA ARG A 130 15.56 -19.14 -3.87
C ARG A 130 16.43 -18.01 -4.44
N TYR A 131 15.80 -16.87 -4.66
CA TYR A 131 16.45 -15.60 -4.93
C TYR A 131 16.13 -14.60 -3.82
N ARG A 132 17.14 -13.91 -3.30
CA ARG A 132 16.98 -12.79 -2.40
C ARG A 132 17.73 -11.57 -2.93
N GLY A 133 17.08 -10.43 -2.87
CA GLY A 133 17.66 -9.16 -3.29
C GLY A 133 16.98 -7.96 -2.64
N ALA A 134 17.53 -6.79 -2.88
CA ALA A 134 16.92 -5.55 -2.50
C ALA A 134 17.07 -4.50 -3.60
N VAL A 135 16.04 -3.68 -3.76
CA VAL A 135 16.06 -2.49 -4.61
C VAL A 135 15.72 -1.29 -3.73
N TYR A 136 16.52 -0.25 -3.84
CA TYR A 136 16.37 0.97 -3.05
C TYR A 136 16.08 2.14 -3.97
N TYR A 137 15.06 2.92 -3.65
CA TYR A 137 14.74 4.17 -4.30
C TYR A 137 14.90 5.30 -3.28
N LEU A 138 15.89 6.17 -3.51
CA LEU A 138 16.16 7.34 -2.67
C LEU A 138 15.61 8.58 -3.35
N PHE A 139 14.92 9.41 -2.58
CA PHE A 139 14.34 10.68 -3.02
C PHE A 139 14.35 11.71 -1.87
N PRO A 140 14.09 13.00 -2.12
CA PRO A 140 14.08 14.00 -1.06
C PRO A 140 13.14 13.61 0.09
N GLY A 141 13.68 13.59 1.30
CA GLY A 141 12.95 13.36 2.54
C GLY A 141 12.53 11.91 2.81
N GLY A 142 13.00 10.94 2.01
CA GLY A 142 12.65 9.56 2.24
C GLY A 142 13.34 8.58 1.30
N CYS A 143 13.05 7.31 1.56
CA CYS A 143 13.45 6.22 0.69
C CYS A 143 12.46 5.06 0.74
N VAL A 144 12.44 4.29 -0.31
CA VAL A 144 11.68 3.03 -0.37
C VAL A 144 12.64 1.88 -0.65
N THR A 145 12.48 0.81 0.11
CA THR A 145 13.18 -0.45 -0.10
C THR A 145 12.19 -1.52 -0.57
N TYR A 146 12.47 -2.15 -1.70
CA TYR A 146 11.82 -3.40 -2.11
C TYR A 146 12.74 -4.55 -1.71
N ARG A 147 12.33 -5.32 -0.70
CA ARG A 147 13.00 -6.56 -0.31
C ARG A 147 12.36 -7.70 -1.06
N LEU A 148 13.17 -8.42 -1.82
CA LEU A 148 12.74 -9.50 -2.71
C LEU A 148 13.12 -10.83 -2.08
N ASP A 149 12.17 -11.76 -2.02
CA ASP A 149 12.37 -13.11 -1.50
C ASP A 149 11.53 -14.09 -2.32
N PHE A 150 12.09 -14.55 -3.46
CA PHE A 150 11.41 -15.45 -4.35
C PHE A 150 11.80 -16.90 -4.01
N ARG A 151 10.80 -17.75 -3.80
CA ARG A 151 10.98 -19.21 -3.62
C ARG A 151 11.21 -19.91 -4.95
N SER A 152 12.03 -19.32 -5.78
CA SER A 152 12.44 -19.79 -7.10
C SER A 152 13.76 -19.10 -7.43
N ASP A 153 14.62 -19.72 -8.21
CA ASP A 153 15.79 -19.07 -8.79
C ASP A 153 15.46 -18.29 -10.07
N GLU A 154 14.29 -18.53 -10.64
CA GLU A 154 13.77 -17.68 -11.71
C GLU A 154 13.47 -16.28 -11.15
N GLN A 155 14.24 -15.30 -11.59
CA GLN A 155 14.12 -13.92 -11.11
C GLN A 155 13.63 -12.95 -12.19
N ALA A 156 13.87 -13.25 -13.47
CA ALA A 156 13.62 -12.29 -14.55
C ALA A 156 12.15 -11.89 -14.67
N ARG A 157 11.25 -12.87 -14.68
CA ARG A 157 9.82 -12.64 -14.79
C ARG A 157 9.24 -11.97 -13.55
N PRO A 158 9.44 -12.48 -12.29
CA PRO A 158 8.93 -11.81 -11.11
C PRO A 158 9.49 -10.39 -10.93
N LEU A 159 10.77 -10.13 -11.25
CA LEU A 159 11.33 -8.78 -11.21
C LEU A 159 10.64 -7.84 -12.20
N SER A 160 10.37 -8.31 -13.43
CA SER A 160 9.62 -7.54 -14.42
C SER A 160 8.19 -7.25 -13.94
N GLU A 161 7.50 -8.24 -13.38
CA GLU A 161 6.16 -8.08 -12.82
C GLU A 161 6.14 -7.08 -11.66
N VAL A 162 7.11 -7.11 -10.75
CA VAL A 162 7.26 -6.16 -9.65
C VAL A 162 7.52 -4.74 -10.17
N SER A 163 8.38 -4.59 -11.19
CA SER A 163 8.67 -3.30 -11.81
C SER A 163 7.44 -2.67 -12.47
N LEU A 164 6.54 -3.48 -13.01
CA LEU A 164 5.27 -3.02 -13.58
C LEU A 164 4.19 -2.79 -12.52
N ALA A 165 4.26 -3.54 -11.41
CA ALA A 165 3.26 -3.48 -10.36
C ALA A 165 3.40 -2.27 -9.45
N LEU A 166 4.63 -1.85 -9.18
CA LEU A 166 4.95 -0.84 -8.18
C LEU A 166 5.41 0.46 -8.83
N GLY A 167 4.88 1.55 -8.33
CA GLY A 167 5.20 2.91 -8.76
C GLY A 167 5.27 3.87 -7.59
N PHE A 168 5.29 5.16 -7.91
CA PHE A 168 5.31 6.23 -6.94
C PHE A 168 4.28 7.29 -7.26
N VAL A 169 3.69 7.86 -6.23
CA VAL A 169 2.86 9.05 -6.32
C VAL A 169 3.53 10.20 -5.55
N PRO A 170 3.67 11.39 -6.15
CA PRO A 170 4.20 12.55 -5.46
C PRO A 170 3.31 12.93 -4.26
N ARG A 171 3.93 13.23 -3.11
CA ARG A 171 3.21 13.70 -1.91
C ARG A 171 2.30 14.89 -2.20
N ASP A 172 2.73 15.80 -3.06
CA ASP A 172 1.94 16.99 -3.42
C ASP A 172 0.66 16.64 -4.19
N ALA A 173 0.71 15.59 -5.02
CA ALA A 173 -0.49 15.08 -5.70
C ALA A 173 -1.49 14.49 -4.68
N VAL A 174 -1.00 13.78 -3.67
CA VAL A 174 -1.84 13.26 -2.58
C VAL A 174 -2.44 14.40 -1.77
N ARG A 175 -1.65 15.43 -1.43
CA ARG A 175 -2.13 16.64 -0.73
C ARG A 175 -3.25 17.32 -1.51
N LYS A 176 -3.04 17.54 -2.80
CA LYS A 176 -4.06 18.11 -3.68
C LYS A 176 -5.34 17.27 -3.68
N THR A 177 -5.21 15.96 -3.83
CA THR A 177 -6.37 15.05 -3.82
C THR A 177 -7.15 15.11 -2.52
N VAL A 178 -6.47 15.13 -1.36
CA VAL A 178 -7.13 15.24 -0.04
C VAL A 178 -7.88 16.57 0.07
N SER A 179 -7.24 17.67 -0.32
CA SER A 179 -7.85 19.01 -0.29
C SER A 179 -9.09 19.08 -1.21
N ASP A 180 -8.96 18.64 -2.45
CA ASP A 180 -10.05 18.66 -3.44
C ASP A 180 -11.23 17.80 -2.97
N TYR A 181 -10.97 16.57 -2.51
CA TYR A 181 -12.00 15.65 -2.04
C TYR A 181 -12.75 16.15 -0.80
N THR A 182 -12.05 16.85 0.08
CA THR A 182 -12.65 17.38 1.32
C THR A 182 -13.10 18.84 1.21
N HIS A 183 -13.04 19.41 0.01
CA HIS A 183 -13.32 20.84 -0.22
C HIS A 183 -12.50 21.75 0.69
N GLY A 184 -11.21 21.42 0.86
CA GLY A 184 -10.26 22.17 1.71
C GLY A 184 -10.42 21.96 3.22
N ARG A 185 -11.37 21.12 3.67
CA ARG A 185 -11.60 20.87 5.11
C ARG A 185 -10.53 20.02 5.77
N MET A 186 -9.82 19.20 5.01
CA MET A 186 -8.69 18.41 5.48
C MET A 186 -7.46 18.68 4.62
N GLN A 187 -6.32 18.72 5.28
CA GLN A 187 -5.03 18.88 4.62
C GLN A 187 -4.05 17.84 5.19
N LEU A 188 -3.12 17.40 4.36
CA LEU A 188 -1.98 16.64 4.88
C LEU A 188 -1.09 17.58 5.67
N ASP A 189 -0.56 17.08 6.78
CA ASP A 189 0.46 17.81 7.53
C ASP A 189 1.61 18.20 6.60
N PRO A 190 2.13 19.42 6.72
CA PRO A 190 3.31 19.81 5.97
C PRO A 190 4.47 18.88 6.36
N PRO A 191 5.43 18.65 5.45
CA PRO A 191 6.64 17.93 5.81
C PRO A 191 7.27 18.60 7.01
N SER A 192 7.73 17.81 7.99
CA SER A 192 8.42 18.34 9.16
C SER A 192 9.55 19.24 8.68
N ALA A 193 9.52 20.51 9.03
CA ALA A 193 10.59 21.44 8.72
C ALA A 193 11.85 20.93 9.41
N GLY A 194 12.80 20.43 8.66
CA GLY A 194 14.12 20.07 9.20
C GLY A 194 14.46 18.59 9.16
N ALA A 195 14.79 18.10 7.98
CA ALA A 195 15.91 17.22 7.82
C ALA A 195 16.65 17.67 6.56
N PRO A 196 17.91 18.09 6.67
CA PRO A 196 18.76 18.40 5.52
C PRO A 196 18.97 17.18 4.67
#